data_f7ff62dc5b0dfb5f58d4e9c7433c0c47
#
_entry.id   f7ff62dc5b0dfb5f58d4e9c7433c0c47
#
_cell.length_a   1.000
_cell.length_b   1.000
_cell.length_c   1.000
_cell.angle_alpha   90.00
_cell.angle_beta   90.00
_cell.angle_gamma   90.00
#
_symmetry.space_group_name_H-M   'P 1'
#
loop_
_entity.id
_entity.type
_entity.pdbx_description
1 polymer ?
#
loop_
_entity_poly.entity_id
_entity_poly.type
_entity_poly.pdbx_seq_one_letter_code
_entity_poly.pdbx_strand_id
1 'polypeptide(L)'
;EIALNTIPFRNKDWEWNLDFTFTKNNNKIIELHPDAAEYIGLRGSTGWGNMRIQSAARVGGPYGVLISDITPKRDDNGNIILKWSDSDRSAYADRSLKNEVIGDMNPDFLGSVSTGLTWKNLSFRMALDMRFGGKVAVYGNRYGTAYGWTESSLKFRDEAHGGMTWTSQYLNADGSQSGSYGVTYHDGMIPQGIFASGTQVTGIDGKTHDVSGMSYQQAYENGILEPMHAASYYNYANQWSTGVTNDGWIHDLKYIALREITVGYTFPSNIAGKIGAKRLGVSFSARNLGYLYNSLPNDVNPEGVRGNLSGEFRIRSFDPYTANYTMTINVGF
;
A
#
# COMPACT_ATOMS: atom_id res chain seq x y z
N GLU A 1 19.29 15.25 11.67
CA GLU A 1 18.44 16.30 11.08
C GLU A 1 19.31 17.32 10.36
N ILE A 2 18.84 17.78 9.21
CA ILE A 2 19.48 18.83 8.42
C ILE A 2 18.39 19.85 8.08
N ALA A 3 18.68 21.13 8.31
CA ALA A 3 17.84 22.23 7.86
C ALA A 3 18.73 23.22 7.09
N LEU A 4 18.32 23.55 5.88
CA LEU A 4 19.00 24.50 5.02
C LEU A 4 18.00 25.58 4.62
N ASN A 5 18.30 26.83 5.00
CA ASN A 5 17.52 27.99 4.59
C ASN A 5 18.44 28.89 3.75
N THR A 6 18.03 29.16 2.53
CA THR A 6 18.86 29.91 1.58
C THR A 6 18.08 30.97 0.84
N ILE A 7 18.82 32.01 0.42
CA ILE A 7 18.35 32.98 -0.55
C ILE A 7 19.28 32.88 -1.76
N PRO A 8 19.01 31.90 -2.70
CA PRO A 8 19.90 31.67 -3.83
C PRO A 8 20.07 32.89 -4.74
N PHE A 9 19.08 33.74 -4.75
CA PHE A 9 19.09 34.93 -5.58
C PHE A 9 18.29 36.05 -4.95
N ARG A 10 18.89 37.27 -4.91
CA ARG A 10 18.24 38.52 -4.48
C ARG A 10 18.78 39.70 -5.25
N ASN A 11 17.90 40.54 -5.79
CA ASN A 11 18.23 41.84 -6.34
C ASN A 11 17.10 42.83 -6.03
N LYS A 12 17.06 43.99 -6.72
CA LYS A 12 16.07 45.05 -6.49
C LYS A 12 14.62 44.59 -6.74
N ASP A 13 14.39 43.72 -7.74
CA ASP A 13 13.07 43.32 -8.21
C ASP A 13 12.74 41.87 -7.86
N TRP A 14 13.72 41.04 -7.56
CA TRP A 14 13.56 39.61 -7.36
C TRP A 14 14.17 39.18 -6.02
N GLU A 15 13.46 38.28 -5.35
CA GLU A 15 13.97 37.49 -4.22
C GLU A 15 13.50 36.09 -4.34
N TRP A 16 14.42 35.13 -4.24
CA TRP A 16 14.13 33.70 -4.21
C TRP A 16 14.61 33.10 -2.90
N ASN A 17 13.66 32.56 -2.14
CA ASN A 17 13.93 31.81 -0.90
C ASN A 17 13.75 30.33 -1.18
N LEU A 18 14.63 29.49 -0.66
CA LEU A 18 14.57 28.04 -0.75
C LEU A 18 14.94 27.45 0.61
N ASP A 19 13.98 26.70 1.18
CA ASP A 19 14.14 26.00 2.44
C ASP A 19 14.03 24.51 2.19
N PHE A 20 14.91 23.74 2.83
CA PHE A 20 14.97 22.30 2.77
C PHE A 20 15.14 21.73 4.17
N THR A 21 14.38 20.67 4.50
CA THR A 21 14.58 19.88 5.71
C THR A 21 14.72 18.42 5.38
N PHE A 22 15.57 17.74 6.13
CA PHE A 22 15.76 16.30 6.07
C PHE A 22 15.90 15.74 7.47
N THR A 23 15.14 14.70 7.78
CA THR A 23 15.17 14.02 9.07
C THR A 23 15.24 12.52 8.84
N LYS A 24 16.23 11.88 9.46
CA LYS A 24 16.38 10.44 9.52
C LYS A 24 16.56 10.00 10.97
N ASN A 25 15.74 9.03 11.39
CA ASN A 25 15.87 8.41 12.72
C ASN A 25 16.26 6.94 12.56
N ASN A 26 17.42 6.57 13.11
CA ASN A 26 17.83 5.19 13.23
C ASN A 26 17.82 4.82 14.71
N ASN A 27 17.05 3.84 15.07
CA ASN A 27 17.00 3.30 16.42
C ASN A 27 17.17 1.80 16.40
N LYS A 28 17.61 1.23 17.50
CA LYS A 28 17.78 -0.20 17.66
C LYS A 28 17.48 -0.56 19.11
N ILE A 29 16.66 -1.57 19.30
CA ILE A 29 16.41 -2.18 20.61
C ILE A 29 17.63 -3.02 20.98
N ILE A 30 18.30 -2.64 22.05
CA ILE A 30 19.49 -3.35 22.55
C ILE A 30 19.10 -4.47 23.49
N GLU A 31 18.10 -4.21 24.35
CA GLU A 31 17.70 -5.13 25.42
C GLU A 31 16.20 -4.99 25.69
N LEU A 32 15.57 -6.07 26.09
CA LEU A 32 14.22 -6.14 26.63
C LEU A 32 14.31 -6.67 28.07
N HIS A 33 13.21 -6.52 28.83
CA HIS A 33 13.12 -7.10 30.16
C HIS A 33 13.39 -8.60 30.09
N PRO A 34 14.14 -9.19 31.07
CA PRO A 34 14.52 -10.61 31.05
C PRO A 34 13.32 -11.58 30.94
N ASP A 35 12.17 -11.21 31.53
CA ASP A 35 10.94 -12.00 31.45
C ASP A 35 10.14 -11.77 30.16
N ALA A 36 10.60 -10.89 29.28
CA ALA A 36 9.95 -10.69 27.99
C ALA A 36 10.18 -11.89 27.07
N ALA A 37 9.15 -12.23 26.30
CA ALA A 37 9.29 -13.18 25.20
C ALA A 37 10.27 -12.64 24.14
N GLU A 38 10.34 -13.27 22.98
CA GLU A 38 11.19 -12.87 21.85
C GLU A 38 11.00 -11.39 21.45
N TYR A 39 9.83 -10.83 21.72
CA TYR A 39 9.49 -9.42 21.47
C TYR A 39 8.42 -8.93 22.45
N ILE A 40 8.31 -7.60 22.57
CA ILE A 40 7.20 -6.94 23.26
C ILE A 40 6.26 -6.34 22.21
N GLY A 41 5.01 -6.82 22.20
CA GLY A 41 3.99 -6.26 21.32
C GLY A 41 3.67 -4.81 21.66
N LEU A 42 3.66 -3.94 20.66
CA LEU A 42 3.14 -2.60 20.77
C LEU A 42 1.61 -2.63 20.61
N ARG A 43 0.93 -1.51 20.83
CA ARG A 43 -0.53 -1.47 20.76
C ARG A 43 -1.10 -1.55 19.34
N GLY A 44 -0.29 -1.36 18.32
CA GLY A 44 -0.65 -1.58 16.93
C GLY A 44 -0.71 -3.07 16.61
N SER A 45 -1.91 -3.63 16.51
CA SER A 45 -2.12 -5.01 16.06
C SER A 45 -3.35 -5.09 15.15
N THR A 46 -3.38 -6.11 14.31
CA THR A 46 -4.53 -6.31 13.44
C THR A 46 -5.76 -6.87 14.16
N GLY A 47 -5.57 -7.46 15.34
CA GLY A 47 -6.63 -7.79 16.31
C GLY A 47 -7.65 -8.86 15.91
N TRP A 48 -7.58 -9.40 14.68
CA TRP A 48 -8.54 -10.36 14.13
C TRP A 48 -7.82 -11.67 13.77
N GLY A 49 -8.39 -12.80 14.10
CA GLY A 49 -7.76 -14.12 14.05
C GLY A 49 -7.01 -14.50 12.77
N ASN A 50 -7.38 -13.96 11.60
CA ASN A 50 -6.71 -14.23 10.32
C ASN A 50 -5.80 -13.10 9.85
N MET A 51 -5.63 -12.04 10.65
CA MET A 51 -4.81 -10.88 10.33
C MET A 51 -3.75 -10.69 11.39
N ARG A 52 -2.90 -11.67 11.58
CA ARG A 52 -1.91 -11.71 12.65
C ARG A 52 -0.67 -10.91 12.30
N ILE A 53 -0.83 -9.59 12.23
CA ILE A 53 0.29 -8.66 12.12
C ILE A 53 0.27 -7.77 13.36
N GLN A 54 1.43 -7.60 13.96
CA GLN A 54 1.62 -6.81 15.16
C GLN A 54 2.87 -5.93 15.01
N SER A 55 2.77 -4.68 15.43
CA SER A 55 3.97 -3.86 15.66
C SER A 55 4.59 -4.25 17.01
N ALA A 56 5.91 -4.31 17.05
CA ALA A 56 6.65 -4.85 18.18
C ALA A 56 7.98 -4.13 18.41
N ALA A 57 8.49 -4.26 19.62
CA ALA A 57 9.87 -4.02 19.96
C ALA A 57 10.59 -5.38 20.06
N ARG A 58 11.60 -5.61 19.24
CA ARG A 58 12.41 -6.84 19.19
C ARG A 58 13.87 -6.51 19.31
N VAL A 59 14.62 -7.27 20.12
CA VAL A 59 16.07 -7.08 20.25
C VAL A 59 16.75 -7.20 18.89
N GLY A 60 17.64 -6.28 18.60
CA GLY A 60 18.37 -6.22 17.33
C GLY A 60 17.67 -5.48 16.20
N GLY A 61 16.35 -5.24 16.31
CA GLY A 61 15.54 -4.49 15.35
C GLY A 61 15.24 -3.07 15.81
N PRO A 62 14.62 -2.24 14.94
CA PRO A 62 14.11 -0.94 15.33
C PRO A 62 12.85 -1.06 16.20
N TYR A 63 12.51 -0.01 16.93
CA TYR A 63 11.19 0.11 17.56
C TYR A 63 10.11 0.19 16.48
N GLY A 64 9.10 -0.69 16.56
CA GLY A 64 8.02 -0.72 15.58
C GLY A 64 8.25 -1.66 14.41
N VAL A 65 9.05 -2.73 14.59
CA VAL A 65 9.05 -3.85 13.63
C VAL A 65 7.65 -4.41 13.48
N LEU A 66 7.30 -4.83 12.27
CA LEU A 66 6.06 -5.55 11.99
C LEU A 66 6.36 -7.04 11.94
N ILE A 67 5.65 -7.80 12.78
CA ILE A 67 5.77 -9.25 12.90
C ILE A 67 4.48 -9.89 12.42
N SER A 68 4.58 -10.92 11.60
CA SER A 68 3.45 -11.68 11.07
C SER A 68 3.76 -13.17 11.01
N ASP A 69 2.76 -14.00 11.28
CA ASP A 69 2.79 -15.45 11.07
C ASP A 69 1.87 -15.89 9.91
N ILE A 70 1.40 -14.94 9.10
CA ILE A 70 0.62 -15.19 7.89
C ILE A 70 1.39 -14.79 6.62
N THR A 71 2.71 -14.93 6.63
CA THR A 71 3.52 -14.79 5.43
C THR A 71 3.33 -16.01 4.52
N PRO A 72 3.47 -15.87 3.19
CA PRO A 72 3.50 -17.02 2.30
C PRO A 72 4.62 -17.96 2.69
N LYS A 73 4.30 -19.24 2.89
CA LYS A 73 5.31 -20.26 3.10
C LYS A 73 6.13 -20.44 1.83
N ARG A 74 7.44 -20.56 1.97
CA ARG A 74 8.36 -20.76 0.85
C ARG A 74 9.21 -21.99 1.05
N ASP A 75 9.65 -22.59 -0.06
CA ASP A 75 10.67 -23.62 -0.07
C ASP A 75 12.07 -23.01 0.03
N ASP A 76 13.09 -23.86 0.05
CA ASP A 76 14.50 -23.45 0.13
C ASP A 76 14.98 -22.65 -1.10
N ASN A 77 14.26 -22.73 -2.22
CA ASN A 77 14.51 -21.97 -3.45
C ASN A 77 13.74 -20.63 -3.51
N GLY A 78 12.92 -20.34 -2.48
CA GLY A 78 12.10 -19.13 -2.39
C GLY A 78 10.75 -19.22 -3.12
N ASN A 79 10.37 -20.36 -3.68
CA ASN A 79 9.08 -20.55 -4.32
C ASN A 79 7.94 -20.55 -3.28
N ILE A 80 6.83 -19.90 -3.57
CA ILE A 80 5.62 -19.97 -2.73
C ILE A 80 5.08 -21.40 -2.76
N ILE A 81 4.79 -21.95 -1.58
CA ILE A 81 4.13 -23.23 -1.44
C ILE A 81 2.62 -23.04 -1.57
N LEU A 82 2.01 -23.78 -2.48
CA LEU A 82 0.57 -23.78 -2.72
C LEU A 82 -0.13 -24.91 -1.97
N LYS A 83 -1.31 -24.57 -1.43
CA LYS A 83 -2.35 -25.53 -1.00
C LYS A 83 -3.42 -25.60 -2.06
N TRP A 84 -4.05 -26.76 -2.15
CA TRP A 84 -5.18 -27.03 -3.02
C TRP A 84 -6.49 -27.17 -2.23
N SER A 85 -7.57 -26.67 -2.80
CA SER A 85 -8.95 -26.88 -2.33
C SER A 85 -9.76 -27.57 -3.42
N ASP A 86 -10.11 -28.85 -3.21
CA ASP A 86 -10.92 -29.61 -4.16
C ASP A 86 -12.33 -29.03 -4.31
N SER A 87 -12.93 -28.50 -3.22
CA SER A 87 -14.29 -27.95 -3.24
C SER A 87 -14.41 -26.76 -4.19
N ASP A 88 -13.35 -25.96 -4.30
CA ASP A 88 -13.34 -24.72 -5.09
C ASP A 88 -12.47 -24.84 -6.34
N ARG A 89 -11.80 -25.99 -6.52
CA ARG A 89 -10.81 -26.21 -7.58
C ARG A 89 -9.82 -25.06 -7.67
N SER A 90 -9.27 -24.67 -6.52
CA SER A 90 -8.47 -23.47 -6.36
C SER A 90 -7.20 -23.74 -5.57
N ALA A 91 -6.12 -23.08 -5.98
CA ALA A 91 -4.87 -23.06 -5.24
C ALA A 91 -4.64 -21.70 -4.59
N TYR A 92 -4.05 -21.71 -3.41
CA TYR A 92 -3.69 -20.49 -2.66
C TYR A 92 -2.41 -20.71 -1.87
N ALA A 93 -1.73 -19.62 -1.50
CA ALA A 93 -0.50 -19.71 -0.74
C ALA A 93 -0.71 -20.37 0.63
N ASP A 94 0.13 -21.34 0.98
CA ASP A 94 0.21 -21.85 2.36
C ASP A 94 0.86 -20.78 3.26
N ARG A 95 0.57 -20.79 4.55
CA ARG A 95 1.12 -19.87 5.55
C ARG A 95 2.33 -20.46 6.23
N SER A 96 3.31 -19.62 6.52
CA SER A 96 4.51 -20.05 7.26
C SER A 96 4.19 -20.46 8.70
N LEU A 97 3.20 -19.80 9.33
CA LEU A 97 2.80 -19.94 10.74
C LEU A 97 3.95 -19.69 11.73
N LYS A 98 5.02 -19.03 11.27
CA LYS A 98 6.14 -18.61 12.10
C LYS A 98 6.13 -17.08 12.19
N ASN A 99 6.44 -16.55 13.37
CA ASN A 99 6.59 -15.11 13.55
C ASN A 99 7.77 -14.58 12.75
N GLU A 100 7.50 -13.96 11.63
CA GLU A 100 8.51 -13.38 10.74
C GLU A 100 8.46 -11.86 10.79
N VAL A 101 9.61 -11.21 10.73
CA VAL A 101 9.70 -9.76 10.56
C VAL A 101 9.45 -9.44 9.09
N ILE A 102 8.38 -8.73 8.83
CA ILE A 102 7.96 -8.35 7.47
C ILE A 102 8.35 -6.91 7.10
N GLY A 103 9.04 -6.21 7.98
CA GLY A 103 9.47 -4.84 7.84
C GLY A 103 9.26 -4.06 9.13
N ASP A 104 9.23 -2.76 9.05
CA ASP A 104 8.92 -1.86 10.16
C ASP A 104 8.07 -0.67 9.70
N MET A 105 7.52 0.07 10.65
CA MET A 105 6.66 1.21 10.39
C MET A 105 7.41 2.54 10.27
N ASN A 106 8.73 2.55 10.51
CA ASN A 106 9.50 3.79 10.53
C ASN A 106 9.85 4.24 9.11
N PRO A 107 9.84 5.56 8.85
CA PRO A 107 10.34 6.07 7.60
C PRO A 107 11.85 5.90 7.49
N ASP A 108 12.36 5.64 6.30
CA ASP A 108 13.78 5.74 5.98
C ASP A 108 14.27 7.17 6.15
N PHE A 109 13.41 8.14 5.74
CA PHE A 109 13.58 9.56 6.00
C PHE A 109 12.25 10.32 5.81
N LEU A 110 12.21 11.51 6.42
CA LEU A 110 11.22 12.56 6.17
C LEU A 110 11.94 13.77 5.58
N GLY A 111 11.28 14.49 4.71
CA GLY A 111 11.83 15.72 4.14
C GLY A 111 10.75 16.73 3.82
N SER A 112 11.16 17.99 3.69
CA SER A 112 10.31 19.03 3.13
C SER A 112 11.12 19.97 2.24
N VAL A 113 10.45 20.54 1.26
CA VAL A 113 10.98 21.63 0.42
C VAL A 113 9.95 22.71 0.39
N SER A 114 10.35 23.94 0.73
CA SER A 114 9.53 25.10 0.43
C SER A 114 10.30 26.12 -0.39
N THR A 115 9.62 26.75 -1.32
CA THR A 115 10.19 27.79 -2.16
C THR A 115 9.29 29.01 -2.19
N GLY A 116 9.89 30.18 -2.11
CA GLY A 116 9.21 31.47 -2.22
C GLY A 116 9.90 32.35 -3.25
N LEU A 117 9.16 32.83 -4.24
CA LEU A 117 9.64 33.75 -5.26
C LEU A 117 8.87 35.05 -5.16
N THR A 118 9.57 36.15 -5.01
CA THR A 118 9.01 37.49 -5.06
C THR A 118 9.55 38.22 -6.26
N TRP A 119 8.68 38.78 -7.07
CA TRP A 119 9.02 39.66 -8.15
C TRP A 119 8.25 40.97 -8.03
N LYS A 120 8.96 42.04 -7.68
CA LYS A 120 8.35 43.33 -7.36
C LYS A 120 7.22 43.18 -6.33
N ASN A 121 6.00 43.32 -6.75
CA ASN A 121 4.80 43.27 -5.93
C ASN A 121 4.08 41.88 -5.95
N LEU A 122 4.53 40.98 -6.80
CA LEU A 122 3.99 39.63 -6.93
C LEU A 122 4.81 38.66 -6.09
N SER A 123 4.13 37.79 -5.35
CA SER A 123 4.77 36.70 -4.60
C SER A 123 4.16 35.35 -4.97
N PHE A 124 5.01 34.34 -5.03
CA PHE A 124 4.64 32.94 -5.20
C PHE A 124 5.29 32.13 -4.09
N ARG A 125 4.57 31.18 -3.51
CA ARG A 125 5.11 30.22 -2.56
C ARG A 125 4.58 28.84 -2.91
N MET A 126 5.43 27.81 -2.74
CA MET A 126 5.07 26.40 -2.84
C MET A 126 5.75 25.63 -1.71
N ALA A 127 5.06 24.65 -1.15
CA ALA A 127 5.58 23.75 -0.14
C ALA A 127 5.26 22.29 -0.46
N LEU A 128 6.25 21.44 -0.32
CA LEU A 128 6.18 19.99 -0.49
C LEU A 128 6.61 19.31 0.81
N ASP A 129 5.92 18.25 1.19
CA ASP A 129 6.36 17.30 2.20
C ASP A 129 6.59 15.95 1.58
N MET A 130 7.53 15.20 2.10
CA MET A 130 7.84 13.86 1.61
C MET A 130 8.12 12.90 2.75
N ARG A 131 7.66 11.69 2.57
CA ARG A 131 7.99 10.52 3.39
C ARG A 131 8.44 9.39 2.49
N PHE A 132 9.53 8.75 2.84
CA PHE A 132 10.01 7.54 2.18
C PHE A 132 10.30 6.47 3.23
N GLY A 133 9.72 5.29 3.00
CA GLY A 133 9.94 4.12 3.85
C GLY A 133 8.92 3.93 4.97
N GLY A 134 9.03 2.77 5.55
CA GLY A 134 8.07 2.17 6.47
C GLY A 134 7.00 1.37 5.74
N LYS A 135 6.38 0.45 6.47
CA LYS A 135 5.27 -0.37 5.96
C LYS A 135 3.97 0.00 6.63
N VAL A 136 2.88 -0.14 5.89
CA VAL A 136 1.53 0.15 6.35
C VAL A 136 0.57 -0.94 5.88
N ALA A 137 -0.41 -1.26 6.72
CA ALA A 137 -1.50 -2.16 6.40
C ALA A 137 -2.70 -1.36 5.86
N VAL A 138 -3.15 -1.66 4.63
CA VAL A 138 -4.28 -0.98 3.98
C VAL A 138 -5.50 -1.88 3.96
N TYR A 139 -6.36 -1.76 4.97
CA TYR A 139 -7.54 -2.63 5.12
C TYR A 139 -8.56 -2.47 4.02
N GLY A 140 -8.83 -1.24 3.62
CA GLY A 140 -9.75 -0.96 2.52
C GLY A 140 -9.33 -1.66 1.23
N ASN A 141 -8.03 -1.64 0.92
CA ASN A 141 -7.50 -2.34 -0.24
C ASN A 141 -7.70 -3.87 -0.13
N ARG A 142 -7.43 -4.44 1.04
CA ARG A 142 -7.63 -5.87 1.28
C ARG A 142 -9.05 -6.32 0.95
N TYR A 143 -10.04 -5.71 1.59
CA TYR A 143 -11.45 -6.08 1.39
C TYR A 143 -11.95 -5.67 0.01
N GLY A 144 -11.60 -4.48 -0.45
CA GLY A 144 -11.99 -4.00 -1.77
C GLY A 144 -11.48 -4.92 -2.88
N THR A 145 -10.25 -5.44 -2.76
CA THR A 145 -9.69 -6.41 -3.71
C THR A 145 -10.43 -7.77 -3.63
N ALA A 146 -10.72 -8.25 -2.42
CA ALA A 146 -11.46 -9.49 -2.24
C ALA A 146 -12.84 -9.48 -2.91
N TYR A 147 -13.52 -8.33 -2.83
CA TYR A 147 -14.87 -8.16 -3.37
C TYR A 147 -14.92 -7.55 -4.78
N GLY A 148 -13.78 -7.26 -5.37
CA GLY A 148 -13.72 -6.71 -6.73
C GLY A 148 -14.01 -5.23 -6.85
N TRP A 149 -13.80 -4.44 -5.79
CA TRP A 149 -14.11 -3.00 -5.74
C TRP A 149 -12.90 -2.11 -6.00
N THR A 150 -11.71 -2.68 -6.13
CA THR A 150 -10.49 -1.93 -6.36
C THR A 150 -9.97 -2.13 -7.77
N GLU A 151 -9.24 -1.17 -8.31
CA GLU A 151 -8.56 -1.29 -9.59
C GLU A 151 -7.60 -2.49 -9.62
N SER A 152 -6.88 -2.74 -8.52
CA SER A 152 -5.98 -3.88 -8.40
C SER A 152 -6.68 -5.24 -8.54
N SER A 153 -8.00 -5.31 -8.32
CA SER A 153 -8.80 -6.51 -8.51
C SER A 153 -9.25 -6.77 -9.94
N LEU A 154 -9.00 -5.83 -10.86
CA LEU A 154 -9.31 -6.01 -12.28
C LEU A 154 -8.33 -6.98 -12.97
N LYS A 155 -7.11 -7.12 -12.44
CA LYS A 155 -6.10 -8.01 -13.01
C LYS A 155 -6.66 -9.42 -13.15
N PHE A 156 -6.54 -10.00 -14.34
CA PHE A 156 -7.06 -11.32 -14.73
C PHE A 156 -8.59 -11.48 -14.75
N ARG A 157 -9.38 -10.42 -14.54
CA ARG A 157 -10.85 -10.50 -14.55
C ARG A 157 -11.46 -10.76 -15.92
N ASP A 158 -10.76 -10.39 -16.97
CA ASP A 158 -11.11 -10.60 -18.36
C ASP A 158 -9.86 -10.54 -19.24
N GLU A 159 -10.01 -10.81 -20.53
CA GLU A 159 -8.91 -10.78 -21.50
C GLU A 159 -8.22 -9.42 -21.59
N ALA A 160 -8.97 -8.32 -21.49
CA ALA A 160 -8.42 -6.96 -21.54
C ALA A 160 -7.49 -6.67 -20.34
N HIS A 161 -7.72 -7.37 -19.22
CA HIS A 161 -6.91 -7.27 -18.00
C HIS A 161 -5.97 -8.47 -17.80
N GLY A 162 -5.70 -9.23 -18.87
CA GLY A 162 -4.75 -10.34 -18.87
C GLY A 162 -5.33 -11.68 -18.41
N GLY A 163 -6.64 -11.80 -18.30
CA GLY A 163 -7.33 -13.06 -18.04
C GLY A 163 -7.22 -14.02 -19.21
N MET A 164 -7.11 -15.31 -18.91
CA MET A 164 -7.08 -16.38 -19.90
C MET A 164 -8.50 -16.82 -20.23
N THR A 165 -8.78 -17.06 -21.52
CA THR A 165 -10.00 -17.72 -21.95
C THR A 165 -9.79 -19.21 -22.00
N TRP A 166 -10.71 -19.97 -21.37
CA TRP A 166 -10.73 -21.43 -21.44
C TRP A 166 -12.14 -21.97 -21.41
N THR A 167 -12.32 -23.19 -21.94
CA THR A 167 -13.59 -23.94 -21.83
C THR A 167 -13.38 -25.11 -20.88
N SER A 168 -14.13 -25.16 -19.81
CA SER A 168 -13.96 -26.17 -18.78
C SER A 168 -14.27 -27.57 -19.32
N GLN A 169 -13.43 -28.53 -18.99
CA GLN A 169 -13.53 -29.94 -19.36
C GLN A 169 -13.57 -30.87 -18.14
N TYR A 170 -13.80 -30.31 -16.94
CA TYR A 170 -13.84 -31.09 -15.72
C TYR A 170 -14.90 -32.20 -15.76
N LEU A 171 -14.49 -33.44 -15.45
CA LEU A 171 -15.35 -34.58 -15.21
C LEU A 171 -15.54 -34.81 -13.70
N ASN A 172 -16.60 -35.49 -13.36
CA ASN A 172 -16.82 -36.08 -12.03
C ASN A 172 -16.00 -37.37 -11.87
N ALA A 173 -15.86 -37.86 -10.64
CA ALA A 173 -15.12 -39.10 -10.36
C ALA A 173 -15.69 -40.34 -11.04
N ASP A 174 -16.98 -40.34 -11.40
CA ASP A 174 -17.64 -41.39 -12.16
C ASP A 174 -17.48 -41.26 -13.70
N GLY A 175 -16.73 -40.24 -14.14
CA GLY A 175 -16.51 -39.96 -15.55
C GLY A 175 -17.63 -39.18 -16.24
N SER A 176 -18.67 -38.80 -15.54
CA SER A 176 -19.72 -37.92 -16.06
C SER A 176 -19.21 -36.46 -16.15
N GLN A 177 -19.85 -35.68 -17.00
CA GLN A 177 -19.52 -34.24 -17.10
C GLN A 177 -19.89 -33.50 -15.82
N SER A 178 -18.99 -32.63 -15.34
CA SER A 178 -19.28 -31.74 -14.20
C SER A 178 -20.24 -30.61 -14.60
N GLY A 179 -20.81 -29.92 -13.63
CA GLY A 179 -21.69 -28.77 -13.88
C GLY A 179 -21.05 -27.61 -14.63
N SER A 180 -19.70 -27.53 -14.66
CA SER A 180 -18.97 -26.54 -15.43
C SER A 180 -18.51 -27.01 -16.81
N TYR A 181 -18.70 -28.28 -17.15
CA TYR A 181 -18.24 -28.84 -18.41
C TYR A 181 -18.85 -28.13 -19.64
N GLY A 182 -18.00 -27.72 -20.55
CA GLY A 182 -18.38 -26.98 -21.75
C GLY A 182 -18.67 -25.49 -21.57
N VAL A 183 -18.59 -24.98 -20.34
CA VAL A 183 -18.74 -23.54 -20.07
C VAL A 183 -17.42 -22.83 -20.39
N THR A 184 -17.50 -21.74 -21.17
CA THR A 184 -16.35 -20.89 -21.48
C THR A 184 -16.26 -19.72 -20.50
N TYR A 185 -15.06 -19.51 -19.96
CA TYR A 185 -14.71 -18.45 -19.02
C TYR A 185 -13.59 -17.57 -19.60
N HIS A 186 -13.47 -16.33 -19.10
CA HIS A 186 -12.51 -15.33 -19.60
C HIS A 186 -11.63 -14.74 -18.50
N ASP A 187 -11.78 -15.23 -17.26
CA ASP A 187 -11.10 -14.72 -16.06
C ASP A 187 -10.04 -15.70 -15.53
N GLY A 188 -9.46 -16.50 -16.41
CA GLY A 188 -8.47 -17.50 -16.04
C GLY A 188 -7.15 -16.88 -15.59
N MET A 189 -6.58 -17.45 -14.53
CA MET A 189 -5.24 -17.15 -14.07
C MET A 189 -4.50 -18.40 -13.63
N ILE A 190 -3.18 -18.32 -13.65
CA ILE A 190 -2.27 -19.32 -13.12
C ILE A 190 -1.59 -18.72 -11.88
N PRO A 191 -1.87 -19.19 -10.66
CA PRO A 191 -1.20 -18.71 -9.47
C PRO A 191 0.27 -19.10 -9.46
N GLN A 192 1.12 -18.19 -8.99
CA GLN A 192 2.56 -18.47 -8.85
C GLN A 192 2.80 -19.32 -7.61
N GLY A 193 3.62 -20.38 -7.76
CA GLY A 193 4.03 -21.25 -6.68
C GLY A 193 4.12 -22.70 -7.10
N ILE A 194 4.51 -23.53 -6.15
CA ILE A 194 4.64 -24.99 -6.31
C ILE A 194 3.76 -25.70 -5.27
N PHE A 195 3.19 -26.82 -5.63
CA PHE A 195 2.41 -27.63 -4.70
C PHE A 195 3.32 -28.29 -3.64
N ALA A 196 2.85 -28.32 -2.40
CA ALA A 196 3.54 -29.01 -1.32
C ALA A 196 3.72 -30.50 -1.63
N SER A 197 4.74 -31.12 -1.02
CA SER A 197 4.93 -32.58 -1.09
C SER A 197 3.69 -33.32 -0.54
N GLY A 198 3.24 -34.34 -1.23
CA GLY A 198 2.05 -35.10 -0.89
C GLY A 198 0.73 -34.47 -1.32
N THR A 199 0.77 -33.37 -2.12
CA THR A 199 -0.47 -32.74 -2.60
C THR A 199 -1.11 -33.61 -3.69
N GLN A 200 -2.33 -34.01 -3.42
CA GLN A 200 -3.22 -34.69 -4.36
C GLN A 200 -4.30 -33.72 -4.84
N VAL A 201 -4.64 -33.76 -6.11
CA VAL A 201 -5.68 -32.94 -6.72
C VAL A 201 -6.64 -33.80 -7.53
N THR A 202 -7.92 -33.43 -7.58
CA THR A 202 -8.85 -34.00 -8.55
C THR A 202 -8.65 -33.28 -9.89
N GLY A 203 -8.09 -33.99 -10.86
CA GLY A 203 -7.82 -33.46 -12.20
C GLY A 203 -9.05 -33.25 -13.06
N ILE A 204 -8.83 -32.70 -14.26
CA ILE A 204 -9.92 -32.48 -15.26
C ILE A 204 -10.58 -33.79 -15.70
N ASP A 205 -9.89 -34.90 -15.62
CA ASP A 205 -10.40 -36.24 -15.92
C ASP A 205 -11.23 -36.89 -14.76
N GLY A 206 -11.46 -36.15 -13.68
CA GLY A 206 -12.16 -36.62 -12.49
C GLY A 206 -11.36 -37.57 -11.60
N LYS A 207 -10.10 -37.84 -11.93
CA LYS A 207 -9.22 -38.74 -11.16
C LYS A 207 -8.27 -37.96 -10.24
N THR A 208 -7.76 -38.65 -9.24
CA THR A 208 -6.75 -38.10 -8.33
C THR A 208 -5.36 -38.18 -8.96
N HIS A 209 -4.67 -37.04 -8.97
CA HIS A 209 -3.30 -36.90 -9.47
C HIS A 209 -2.38 -36.38 -8.36
N ASP A 210 -1.16 -36.92 -8.31
CA ASP A 210 -0.09 -36.38 -7.48
C ASP A 210 0.60 -35.23 -8.21
N VAL A 211 0.52 -34.02 -7.64
CA VAL A 211 1.15 -32.80 -8.17
C VAL A 211 2.30 -32.32 -7.28
N SER A 212 2.80 -33.16 -6.40
CA SER A 212 3.88 -32.83 -5.44
C SER A 212 5.08 -32.19 -6.13
N GLY A 213 5.44 -30.98 -5.71
CA GLY A 213 6.59 -30.24 -6.26
C GLY A 213 6.37 -29.64 -7.66
N MET A 214 5.25 -29.90 -8.31
CA MET A 214 4.92 -29.23 -9.56
C MET A 214 4.51 -27.78 -9.31
N SER A 215 4.85 -26.87 -10.23
CA SER A 215 4.18 -25.58 -10.27
C SER A 215 2.74 -25.73 -10.77
N TYR A 216 1.88 -24.74 -10.46
CA TYR A 216 0.53 -24.75 -11.04
C TYR A 216 0.59 -24.72 -12.57
N GLN A 217 1.54 -23.96 -13.14
CA GLN A 217 1.76 -23.90 -14.59
C GLN A 217 2.07 -25.28 -15.18
N GLN A 218 2.94 -26.07 -14.53
CA GLN A 218 3.25 -27.44 -14.98
C GLN A 218 2.02 -28.35 -14.90
N ALA A 219 1.23 -28.26 -13.82
CA ALA A 219 0.00 -29.06 -13.71
C ALA A 219 -1.04 -28.69 -14.78
N TYR A 220 -1.11 -27.42 -15.17
CA TYR A 220 -1.93 -26.95 -16.29
C TYR A 220 -1.42 -27.46 -17.63
N GLU A 221 -0.12 -27.31 -17.92
CA GLU A 221 0.51 -27.76 -19.18
C GLU A 221 0.44 -29.28 -19.37
N ASN A 222 0.48 -30.02 -18.26
CA ASN A 222 0.29 -31.47 -18.25
C ASN A 222 -1.19 -31.91 -18.41
N GLY A 223 -2.13 -30.96 -18.53
CA GLY A 223 -3.55 -31.25 -18.65
C GLY A 223 -4.19 -31.85 -17.39
N ILE A 224 -3.59 -31.60 -16.22
CA ILE A 224 -4.15 -32.06 -14.93
C ILE A 224 -5.16 -31.03 -14.39
N LEU A 225 -4.84 -29.74 -14.47
CA LEU A 225 -5.65 -28.64 -13.95
C LEU A 225 -6.03 -27.66 -15.06
N GLU A 226 -7.14 -26.98 -14.89
CA GLU A 226 -7.55 -25.82 -15.67
C GLU A 226 -7.01 -24.52 -15.05
N PRO A 227 -7.08 -23.36 -15.74
CA PRO A 227 -6.87 -22.07 -15.12
C PRO A 227 -7.82 -21.86 -13.93
N MET A 228 -7.38 -21.13 -12.96
CA MET A 228 -8.16 -20.78 -11.78
C MET A 228 -8.92 -19.47 -12.04
N HIS A 229 -10.13 -19.33 -11.49
CA HIS A 229 -10.88 -18.08 -11.55
C HIS A 229 -10.18 -16.97 -10.75
N ALA A 230 -9.97 -15.80 -11.37
CA ALA A 230 -9.38 -14.66 -10.70
C ALA A 230 -10.18 -14.21 -9.47
N ALA A 231 -11.52 -14.27 -9.54
CA ALA A 231 -12.39 -13.95 -8.41
C ALA A 231 -12.13 -14.86 -7.20
N SER A 232 -11.98 -16.17 -7.43
CA SER A 232 -11.66 -17.14 -6.37
C SER A 232 -10.30 -16.85 -5.75
N TYR A 233 -9.29 -16.58 -6.57
CA TYR A 233 -7.95 -16.22 -6.09
C TYR A 233 -7.97 -15.00 -5.19
N TYR A 234 -8.57 -13.88 -5.64
CA TYR A 234 -8.62 -12.65 -4.85
C TYR A 234 -9.42 -12.82 -3.56
N ASN A 235 -10.48 -13.62 -3.59
CA ASN A 235 -11.25 -13.94 -2.40
C ASN A 235 -10.40 -14.68 -1.36
N TYR A 236 -9.71 -15.75 -1.75
CA TYR A 236 -8.85 -16.52 -0.86
C TYR A 236 -7.67 -15.71 -0.32
N ALA A 237 -7.03 -14.90 -1.17
CA ALA A 237 -5.86 -14.12 -0.78
C ALA A 237 -6.17 -12.93 0.14
N ASN A 238 -7.42 -12.44 0.15
CA ASN A 238 -7.75 -11.17 0.82
C ASN A 238 -8.92 -11.24 1.80
N GLN A 239 -9.68 -12.33 1.85
CA GLN A 239 -10.79 -12.49 2.81
C GLN A 239 -10.35 -13.09 4.16
N TRP A 240 -11.31 -13.69 4.85
CA TRP A 240 -11.17 -14.35 6.16
C TRP A 240 -10.66 -15.78 6.08
N SER A 241 -10.41 -16.30 4.89
CA SER A 241 -10.02 -17.68 4.67
C SER A 241 -8.64 -18.03 5.20
N THR A 242 -8.33 -19.29 5.27
CA THR A 242 -7.01 -19.80 5.65
C THR A 242 -5.94 -19.51 4.60
N GLY A 243 -6.31 -19.09 3.40
CA GLY A 243 -5.40 -18.69 2.32
C GLY A 243 -4.94 -17.23 2.38
N VAL A 244 -5.44 -16.43 3.34
CA VAL A 244 -5.00 -15.03 3.48
C VAL A 244 -3.54 -14.98 3.92
N THR A 245 -2.73 -14.25 3.13
CA THR A 245 -1.37 -13.86 3.49
C THR A 245 -1.25 -12.34 3.54
N ASN A 246 -0.13 -11.84 4.05
CA ASN A 246 0.05 -10.40 4.21
C ASN A 246 0.47 -9.66 2.93
N ASP A 247 0.82 -10.36 1.86
CA ASP A 247 1.39 -9.78 0.65
C ASP A 247 0.45 -8.81 -0.07
N GLY A 248 -0.85 -9.08 -0.06
CA GLY A 248 -1.82 -8.29 -0.83
C GLY A 248 -2.25 -6.97 -0.17
N TRP A 249 -1.84 -6.69 1.08
CA TRP A 249 -2.37 -5.57 1.84
C TRP A 249 -1.39 -4.90 2.81
N ILE A 250 -0.12 -5.35 2.84
CA ILE A 250 1.00 -4.65 3.46
C ILE A 250 1.82 -3.99 2.36
N HIS A 251 1.93 -2.68 2.42
CA HIS A 251 2.56 -1.87 1.39
C HIS A 251 3.68 -1.01 1.96
N ASP A 252 4.68 -0.71 1.14
CA ASP A 252 5.66 0.33 1.43
C ASP A 252 4.96 1.69 1.39
N LEU A 253 5.29 2.55 2.35
CA LEU A 253 4.72 3.88 2.46
C LEU A 253 5.70 4.93 1.98
N LYS A 254 5.42 5.50 0.81
CA LYS A 254 6.21 6.58 0.21
C LYS A 254 5.27 7.59 -0.43
N TYR A 255 5.50 8.87 -0.19
CA TYR A 255 4.73 9.92 -0.85
C TYR A 255 5.49 11.24 -0.94
N ILE A 256 5.07 12.08 -1.89
CA ILE A 256 5.40 13.48 -2.01
C ILE A 256 4.09 14.25 -2.07
N ALA A 257 3.80 15.03 -1.04
CA ALA A 257 2.56 15.80 -0.91
C ALA A 257 2.77 17.25 -1.31
N LEU A 258 1.88 17.79 -2.13
CA LEU A 258 1.80 19.21 -2.44
C LEU A 258 0.97 19.92 -1.37
N ARG A 259 1.68 20.52 -0.40
CA ARG A 259 1.05 21.10 0.80
C ARG A 259 0.43 22.45 0.58
N GLU A 260 1.10 23.30 -0.18
CA GLU A 260 0.64 24.67 -0.39
C GLU A 260 1.12 25.21 -1.73
N ILE A 261 0.24 25.94 -2.39
CA ILE A 261 0.58 26.94 -3.41
C ILE A 261 -0.09 28.24 -2.98
N THR A 262 0.69 29.31 -2.89
CA THR A 262 0.16 30.65 -2.58
C THR A 262 0.66 31.64 -3.61
N VAL A 263 -0.26 32.46 -4.15
CA VAL A 263 0.06 33.61 -4.99
C VAL A 263 -0.44 34.86 -4.29
N GLY A 264 0.39 35.86 -4.18
CA GLY A 264 0.06 37.12 -3.51
C GLY A 264 0.47 38.34 -4.33
N TYR A 265 -0.28 39.42 -4.16
CA TYR A 265 0.04 40.71 -4.75
C TYR A 265 -0.09 41.82 -3.71
N THR A 266 0.95 42.62 -3.58
CA THR A 266 0.96 43.82 -2.72
C THR A 266 0.74 45.05 -3.60
N PHE A 267 -0.34 45.78 -3.38
CA PHE A 267 -0.64 46.96 -4.16
C PHE A 267 0.36 48.09 -3.86
N PRO A 268 0.74 48.88 -4.86
CA PRO A 268 1.53 50.09 -4.66
C PRO A 268 0.87 51.06 -3.67
N SER A 269 1.67 51.87 -2.97
CA SER A 269 1.21 52.76 -1.91
C SER A 269 0.20 53.83 -2.41
N ASN A 270 0.30 54.24 -3.67
CA ASN A 270 -0.68 55.17 -4.29
C ASN A 270 -2.07 54.55 -4.44
N ILE A 271 -2.19 53.24 -4.54
CA ILE A 271 -3.49 52.52 -4.54
C ILE A 271 -3.98 52.35 -3.13
N ALA A 272 -3.13 51.87 -2.20
CA ALA A 272 -3.49 51.71 -0.80
C ALA A 272 -3.94 53.04 -0.17
N GLY A 273 -3.24 54.14 -0.48
CA GLY A 273 -3.59 55.48 0.01
C GLY A 273 -4.98 55.99 -0.39
N LYS A 274 -5.55 55.51 -1.53
CA LYS A 274 -6.92 55.89 -1.93
C LYS A 274 -8.00 55.42 -0.95
N ILE A 275 -7.72 54.37 -0.19
CA ILE A 275 -8.62 53.85 0.88
C ILE A 275 -8.14 54.20 2.28
N GLY A 276 -7.21 55.15 2.40
CA GLY A 276 -6.63 55.57 3.69
C GLY A 276 -5.68 54.55 4.31
N ALA A 277 -5.28 53.52 3.61
CA ALA A 277 -4.37 52.50 4.10
C ALA A 277 -2.90 52.79 3.71
N LYS A 278 -1.96 52.41 4.58
CA LYS A 278 -0.51 52.41 4.30
C LYS A 278 -0.08 51.20 3.48
N ARG A 279 -0.79 50.09 3.65
CA ARG A 279 -0.52 48.83 2.98
C ARG A 279 -1.81 48.11 2.59
N LEU A 280 -1.86 47.60 1.38
CA LEU A 280 -2.92 46.74 0.87
C LEU A 280 -2.31 45.56 0.14
N GLY A 281 -2.76 44.34 0.47
CA GLY A 281 -2.32 43.14 -0.21
C GLY A 281 -3.48 42.15 -0.34
N VAL A 282 -3.42 41.31 -1.36
CA VAL A 282 -4.32 40.20 -1.56
C VAL A 282 -3.48 38.94 -1.81
N SER A 283 -3.89 37.84 -1.25
CA SER A 283 -3.30 36.54 -1.57
C SER A 283 -4.37 35.45 -1.70
N PHE A 284 -4.08 34.49 -2.55
CA PHE A 284 -4.85 33.28 -2.71
C PHE A 284 -3.96 32.10 -2.38
N SER A 285 -4.41 31.23 -1.47
CA SER A 285 -3.70 30.04 -1.02
C SER A 285 -4.57 28.82 -1.29
N ALA A 286 -3.95 27.80 -1.88
CA ALA A 286 -4.52 26.47 -2.04
C ALA A 286 -3.64 25.48 -1.25
N ARG A 287 -4.26 24.73 -0.34
CA ARG A 287 -3.56 23.80 0.58
C ARG A 287 -4.07 22.40 0.44
N ASN A 288 -3.18 21.41 0.73
CA ASN A 288 -3.45 19.98 0.61
C ASN A 288 -4.01 19.62 -0.78
N LEU A 289 -3.28 20.00 -1.82
CA LEU A 289 -3.71 19.83 -3.22
C LEU A 289 -3.61 18.38 -3.70
N GLY A 290 -2.96 17.51 -2.95
CA GLY A 290 -2.82 16.10 -3.24
C GLY A 290 -1.39 15.61 -3.19
N TYR A 291 -1.16 14.48 -3.83
CA TYR A 291 0.14 13.82 -3.85
C TYR A 291 0.70 13.84 -5.27
N LEU A 292 1.93 14.35 -5.41
CA LEU A 292 2.71 14.26 -6.66
C LEU A 292 3.22 12.83 -6.87
N TYR A 293 3.39 12.10 -5.77
CA TYR A 293 3.74 10.69 -5.76
C TYR A 293 3.09 10.01 -4.55
N ASN A 294 2.54 8.83 -4.76
CA ASN A 294 1.94 7.97 -3.73
C ASN A 294 2.21 6.51 -4.11
N SER A 295 2.85 5.74 -3.21
CA SER A 295 3.15 4.32 -3.45
C SER A 295 2.00 3.38 -3.12
N LEU A 296 0.95 3.86 -2.45
CA LEU A 296 -0.17 3.02 -2.07
C LEU A 296 -1.09 2.77 -3.27
N PRO A 297 -1.64 1.57 -3.41
CA PRO A 297 -2.57 1.26 -4.49
C PRO A 297 -3.91 1.98 -4.31
N ASN A 298 -4.64 2.13 -5.41
CA ASN A 298 -6.01 2.66 -5.46
C ASN A 298 -6.16 4.05 -4.83
N ASP A 299 -5.16 4.91 -4.97
CA ASP A 299 -5.14 6.30 -4.47
C ASP A 299 -5.46 6.44 -2.97
N VAL A 300 -5.19 5.38 -2.19
CA VAL A 300 -5.38 5.43 -0.74
C VAL A 300 -4.56 6.57 -0.15
N ASN A 301 -5.21 7.37 0.71
CA ASN A 301 -4.53 8.46 1.42
C ASN A 301 -3.37 7.92 2.29
N PRO A 302 -2.10 8.20 1.95
CA PRO A 302 -0.95 7.67 2.68
C PRO A 302 -0.81 8.23 4.11
N GLU A 303 -1.54 9.28 4.45
CA GLU A 303 -1.61 9.86 5.79
C GLU A 303 -2.86 9.38 6.57
N GLY A 304 -3.57 8.39 6.04
CA GLY A 304 -4.74 7.78 6.66
C GLY A 304 -4.44 6.88 7.87
N VAL A 305 -3.18 6.74 8.29
CA VAL A 305 -2.84 6.07 9.55
C VAL A 305 -3.37 6.92 10.70
N ARG A 306 -4.43 6.45 11.31
CA ARG A 306 -5.11 7.15 12.40
C ARG A 306 -5.11 6.34 13.67
N GLY A 307 -4.81 7.00 14.78
CA GLY A 307 -4.90 6.46 16.12
C GLY A 307 -3.86 7.07 17.05
N ASN A 308 -4.18 7.07 18.33
CA ASN A 308 -3.28 7.53 19.39
C ASN A 308 -2.46 6.37 19.99
N LEU A 309 -2.44 5.22 19.31
CA LEU A 309 -1.76 4.04 19.80
C LEU A 309 -0.30 4.06 19.37
N SER A 310 0.58 3.81 20.31
CA SER A 310 1.99 3.56 20.02
C SER A 310 2.11 2.38 19.05
N GLY A 311 2.86 2.55 17.97
CA GLY A 311 3.06 1.50 16.98
C GLY A 311 1.89 1.31 15.99
N GLU A 312 1.03 2.30 15.79
CA GLU A 312 -0.05 2.23 14.79
C GLU A 312 0.53 2.26 13.37
N PHE A 313 0.13 1.29 12.55
CA PHE A 313 0.58 1.12 11.17
C PHE A 313 -0.56 0.83 10.19
N ARG A 314 -1.82 1.07 10.60
CA ARG A 314 -3.01 0.65 9.84
C ARG A 314 -3.74 1.84 9.22
N ILE A 315 -4.03 1.75 7.94
CA ILE A 315 -5.03 2.57 7.26
C ILE A 315 -6.32 1.75 7.19
N ARG A 316 -7.33 2.14 7.97
CA ARG A 316 -8.56 1.35 8.15
C ARG A 316 -9.64 1.69 7.15
N SER A 317 -9.66 2.89 6.63
CA SER A 317 -10.70 3.42 5.74
C SER A 317 -10.09 4.19 4.57
N PHE A 318 -10.86 4.37 3.52
CA PHE A 318 -10.54 5.28 2.43
C PHE A 318 -10.94 6.71 2.81
N ASP A 319 -10.21 7.30 3.76
CA ASP A 319 -10.46 8.69 4.16
C ASP A 319 -9.98 9.64 3.07
N PRO A 320 -10.87 10.40 2.43
CA PRO A 320 -10.45 11.39 1.46
C PRO A 320 -9.67 12.50 2.17
N TYR A 321 -8.63 13.00 1.51
CA TYR A 321 -8.03 14.27 1.92
C TYR A 321 -8.82 15.42 1.29
N THR A 322 -8.79 16.58 1.96
CA THR A 322 -9.52 17.77 1.51
C THR A 322 -8.57 18.87 1.13
N ALA A 323 -8.76 19.44 -0.06
CA ALA A 323 -8.10 20.67 -0.46
C ALA A 323 -8.82 21.88 0.16
N ASN A 324 -8.05 22.85 0.62
CA ASN A 324 -8.55 24.08 1.19
C ASN A 324 -8.12 25.27 0.34
N TYR A 325 -9.06 26.16 0.02
CA TYR A 325 -8.80 27.38 -0.74
C TYR A 325 -9.14 28.58 0.13
N THR A 326 -8.20 29.52 0.23
CA THR A 326 -8.35 30.71 1.06
C THR A 326 -7.93 31.96 0.31
N MET A 327 -8.76 32.96 0.32
CA MET A 327 -8.43 34.32 -0.12
C MET A 327 -8.21 35.19 1.11
N THR A 328 -7.09 35.88 1.17
CA THR A 328 -6.76 36.79 2.26
C THR A 328 -6.53 38.21 1.73
N ILE A 329 -7.17 39.17 2.39
CA ILE A 329 -6.96 40.60 2.12
C ILE A 329 -6.29 41.20 3.38
N ASN A 330 -5.11 41.77 3.20
CA ASN A 330 -4.35 42.43 4.27
C ASN A 330 -4.44 43.94 4.08
N VAL A 331 -4.95 44.65 5.08
CA VAL A 331 -5.04 46.11 5.08
C VAL A 331 -4.32 46.63 6.32
N GLY A 332 -3.36 47.50 6.13
CA GLY A 332 -2.63 48.18 7.22
C GLY A 332 -2.87 49.69 7.18
N PHE A 333 -3.26 50.26 8.29
CA PHE A 333 -3.54 51.71 8.42
C PHE A 333 -2.38 52.43 9.14
#